data_f5c787061f5ba3c0a819e68a71c93533
#
_entry.id   f5c787061f5ba3c0a819e68a71c93533
#
_cell.length_a   1.000
_cell.length_b   1.000
_cell.length_c   1.000
_cell.angle_alpha   90.00
_cell.angle_beta   90.00
_cell.angle_gamma   90.00
#
_symmetry.space_group_name_H-M   'P 1'
#
loop_
_entity.id
_entity.type
_entity.pdbx_description
1 polymer ?
#
loop_
_entity_poly.entity_id
_entity_poly.type
_entity_poly.pdbx_seq_one_letter_code
_entity_poly.pdbx_strand_id
1 'polypeptide(L)'
;MSREAEKYFEEVSGSWDVLRKSFYGDEVRDAVLVAAKVLPSDTVLDVGAGTGFLTEGAAKIARKVIALDFSEAMTDESRVKLGGRNVEFKIGNVEKIPLPDASVDAVIGNMILHHCLNPDVAVKDMARVLVPRGRLALSDLQQHNFEFLRKEHADTWLGFEISRVRTILDQAGFANVKVEGLESCCSTTVERGQVKIPMFLASGRKLQL
;
A
#
# COMPACT_ATOMS: atom_id res chain seq x y z
N MET A 1 -12.78 -0.13 3.99
CA MET A 1 -12.63 1.26 3.51
C MET A 1 -13.98 1.95 3.53
N SER A 2 -14.03 3.31 3.61
CA SER A 2 -15.28 4.07 3.65
C SER A 2 -15.91 4.22 2.25
N ARG A 3 -17.22 4.52 2.22
CA ARG A 3 -17.91 4.85 0.94
C ARG A 3 -17.41 6.16 0.32
N GLU A 4 -16.96 7.10 1.17
CA GLU A 4 -16.36 8.34 0.73
C GLU A 4 -15.04 8.09 -0.01
N ALA A 5 -14.20 7.19 0.50
CA ALA A 5 -12.96 6.80 -0.16
C ALA A 5 -13.22 6.10 -1.50
N GLU A 6 -14.22 5.20 -1.56
CA GLU A 6 -14.62 4.54 -2.80
C GLU A 6 -15.00 5.57 -3.88
N LYS A 7 -15.91 6.48 -3.54
CA LYS A 7 -16.34 7.53 -4.46
C LYS A 7 -15.19 8.44 -4.91
N TYR A 8 -14.31 8.84 -3.98
CA TYR A 8 -13.15 9.66 -4.31
C TYR A 8 -12.24 8.98 -5.35
N PHE A 9 -11.89 7.71 -5.12
CA PHE A 9 -11.00 6.98 -6.04
C PHE A 9 -11.66 6.66 -7.38
N GLU A 10 -12.99 6.49 -7.44
CA GLU A 10 -13.72 6.41 -8.71
C GLU A 10 -13.60 7.72 -9.52
N GLU A 11 -13.77 8.87 -8.86
CA GLU A 11 -13.73 10.18 -9.52
C GLU A 11 -12.33 10.56 -10.03
N VAL A 12 -11.25 10.16 -9.33
CA VAL A 12 -9.88 10.55 -9.69
C VAL A 12 -9.11 9.53 -10.51
N SER A 13 -9.65 8.32 -10.74
CA SER A 13 -8.95 7.19 -11.35
C SER A 13 -8.23 7.55 -12.65
N GLY A 14 -8.90 8.20 -13.59
CA GLY A 14 -8.34 8.59 -14.89
C GLY A 14 -7.23 9.64 -14.83
N SER A 15 -7.09 10.36 -13.72
CA SER A 15 -6.04 11.39 -13.51
C SER A 15 -5.05 11.02 -12.39
N TRP A 16 -5.27 9.85 -11.75
CA TRP A 16 -4.52 9.46 -10.56
C TRP A 16 -3.00 9.46 -10.72
N ASP A 17 -2.48 8.98 -11.84
CA ASP A 17 -1.03 8.92 -12.06
C ASP A 17 -0.37 10.31 -12.11
N VAL A 18 -1.09 11.30 -12.65
CA VAL A 18 -0.61 12.69 -12.67
C VAL A 18 -0.66 13.26 -11.26
N LEU A 19 -1.78 13.03 -10.55
CA LEU A 19 -1.99 13.48 -9.19
C LEU A 19 -0.95 12.88 -8.24
N ARG A 20 -0.77 11.55 -8.27
CA ARG A 20 0.22 10.84 -7.48
C ARG A 20 1.65 11.39 -7.65
N LYS A 21 2.05 11.68 -8.89
CA LYS A 21 3.39 12.24 -9.17
C LYS A 21 3.63 13.60 -8.53
N SER A 22 2.58 14.35 -8.22
CA SER A 22 2.70 15.59 -7.45
C SER A 22 2.92 15.34 -5.95
N PHE A 23 2.56 14.15 -5.45
CA PHE A 23 2.70 13.79 -4.05
C PHE A 23 4.07 13.20 -3.73
N TYR A 24 4.54 12.20 -4.49
CA TYR A 24 5.82 11.50 -4.27
C TYR A 24 6.32 10.85 -5.56
N GLY A 25 7.61 10.57 -5.62
CA GLY A 25 8.30 10.02 -6.79
C GLY A 25 8.45 8.51 -6.77
N ASP A 26 9.21 8.01 -7.76
CA ASP A 26 9.43 6.57 -7.96
C ASP A 26 10.36 5.95 -6.90
N GLU A 27 11.13 6.76 -6.19
CA GLU A 27 11.99 6.33 -5.08
C GLU A 27 11.21 5.64 -3.94
N VAL A 28 9.94 6.02 -3.73
CA VAL A 28 9.05 5.36 -2.76
C VAL A 28 8.77 3.91 -3.18
N ARG A 29 8.45 3.69 -4.47
CA ARG A 29 8.26 2.35 -5.02
C ARG A 29 9.49 1.49 -4.83
N ASP A 30 10.65 2.03 -5.21
CA ASP A 30 11.91 1.30 -5.19
C ASP A 30 12.30 0.94 -3.74
N ALA A 31 12.09 1.85 -2.79
CA ALA A 31 12.30 1.59 -1.36
C ALA A 31 11.40 0.45 -0.84
N VAL A 32 10.10 0.44 -1.20
CA VAL A 32 9.18 -0.64 -0.81
C VAL A 32 9.62 -1.99 -1.37
N LEU A 33 9.96 -2.06 -2.67
CA LEU A 33 10.39 -3.31 -3.31
C LEU A 33 11.68 -3.85 -2.71
N VAL A 34 12.64 -2.97 -2.39
CA VAL A 34 13.90 -3.34 -1.71
C VAL A 34 13.62 -3.85 -0.29
N ALA A 35 12.77 -3.17 0.48
CA ALA A 35 12.42 -3.58 1.84
C ALA A 35 11.67 -4.92 1.87
N ALA A 36 10.78 -5.16 0.91
CA ALA A 36 10.09 -6.44 0.72
C ALA A 36 11.03 -7.56 0.23
N LYS A 37 12.24 -7.22 -0.26
CA LYS A 37 13.18 -8.16 -0.86
C LYS A 37 12.50 -9.04 -1.91
N VAL A 38 11.80 -8.42 -2.85
CA VAL A 38 11.08 -9.14 -3.91
C VAL A 38 12.06 -9.97 -4.74
N LEU A 39 11.74 -11.25 -4.97
CA LEU A 39 12.56 -12.21 -5.69
C LEU A 39 11.88 -12.67 -6.99
N PRO A 40 12.68 -13.14 -7.99
CA PRO A 40 12.14 -13.65 -9.26
C PRO A 40 11.20 -14.85 -9.12
N SER A 41 11.28 -15.60 -8.03
CA SER A 41 10.41 -16.75 -7.75
C SER A 41 9.08 -16.38 -7.08
N ASP A 42 8.94 -15.16 -6.61
CA ASP A 42 7.83 -14.77 -5.74
C ASP A 42 6.48 -14.64 -6.45
N THR A 43 5.44 -14.97 -5.73
CA THR A 43 4.10 -14.42 -5.90
C THR A 43 3.96 -13.24 -4.94
N VAL A 44 3.81 -12.05 -5.49
CA VAL A 44 3.69 -10.79 -4.72
C VAL A 44 2.24 -10.34 -4.71
N LEU A 45 1.72 -9.94 -3.55
CA LEU A 45 0.45 -9.24 -3.43
C LEU A 45 0.72 -7.74 -3.23
N ASP A 46 0.18 -6.92 -4.11
CA ASP A 46 0.13 -5.47 -3.98
C ASP A 46 -1.25 -5.08 -3.44
N VAL A 47 -1.32 -4.56 -2.22
CA VAL A 47 -2.57 -4.19 -1.54
C VAL A 47 -2.84 -2.69 -1.69
N GLY A 48 -4.05 -2.34 -2.14
CA GLY A 48 -4.38 -0.97 -2.55
C GLY A 48 -3.57 -0.59 -3.78
N ALA A 49 -3.55 -1.47 -4.78
CA ALA A 49 -2.69 -1.34 -5.95
C ALA A 49 -2.98 -0.08 -6.79
N GLY A 50 -4.20 0.46 -6.69
CA GLY A 50 -4.64 1.62 -7.46
C GLY A 50 -4.42 1.40 -8.96
N THR A 51 -3.82 2.39 -9.61
CA THR A 51 -3.48 2.33 -11.04
C THR A 51 -2.20 1.54 -11.33
N GLY A 52 -1.64 0.80 -10.34
CA GLY A 52 -0.54 -0.14 -10.53
C GLY A 52 0.87 0.40 -10.27
N PHE A 53 1.03 1.41 -9.42
CA PHE A 53 2.34 2.04 -9.15
C PHE A 53 3.40 1.07 -8.60
N LEU A 54 3.09 0.32 -7.54
CA LEU A 54 3.99 -0.72 -7.03
C LEU A 54 3.95 -1.97 -7.93
N THR A 55 2.76 -2.34 -8.42
CA THR A 55 2.53 -3.49 -9.31
C THR A 55 3.48 -3.46 -10.51
N GLU A 56 3.64 -2.31 -11.18
CA GLU A 56 4.54 -2.16 -12.33
C GLU A 56 5.99 -2.49 -11.99
N GLY A 57 6.47 -2.02 -10.85
CA GLY A 57 7.82 -2.32 -10.38
C GLY A 57 8.00 -3.78 -9.99
N ALA A 58 7.04 -4.34 -9.23
CA ALA A 58 7.06 -5.73 -8.81
C ALA A 58 6.99 -6.71 -9.99
N ALA A 59 6.20 -6.40 -11.03
CA ALA A 59 6.05 -7.23 -12.22
C ALA A 59 7.33 -7.36 -13.06
N LYS A 60 8.29 -6.44 -12.92
CA LYS A 60 9.61 -6.52 -13.55
C LYS A 60 10.54 -7.51 -12.87
N ILE A 61 10.24 -7.90 -11.62
CA ILE A 61 11.10 -8.73 -10.76
C ILE A 61 10.45 -10.09 -10.50
N ALA A 62 9.21 -10.08 -10.00
CA ALA A 62 8.52 -11.25 -9.48
C ALA A 62 8.03 -12.20 -10.59
N ARG A 63 7.83 -13.47 -10.23
CA ARG A 63 7.18 -14.46 -11.11
C ARG A 63 5.74 -14.10 -11.40
N LYS A 64 5.02 -13.60 -10.38
CA LYS A 64 3.60 -13.23 -10.45
C LYS A 64 3.31 -12.08 -9.49
N VAL A 65 2.48 -11.14 -9.91
CA VAL A 65 1.92 -10.10 -9.04
C VAL A 65 0.40 -10.24 -9.01
N ILE A 66 -0.18 -10.14 -7.82
CA ILE A 66 -1.62 -10.01 -7.62
C ILE A 66 -1.85 -8.56 -7.19
N ALA A 67 -2.51 -7.80 -8.04
CA ALA A 67 -2.90 -6.42 -7.78
C ALA A 67 -4.31 -6.41 -7.18
N LEU A 68 -4.41 -6.07 -5.89
CA LEU A 68 -5.68 -6.00 -5.16
C LEU A 68 -6.05 -4.55 -4.91
N ASP A 69 -7.21 -4.14 -5.39
CA ASP A 69 -7.81 -2.86 -5.05
C ASP A 69 -9.31 -3.02 -4.79
N PHE A 70 -9.92 -2.11 -4.04
CA PHE A 70 -11.36 -2.12 -3.82
C PHE A 70 -12.12 -1.33 -4.88
N SER A 71 -11.45 -0.39 -5.59
CA SER A 71 -12.01 0.40 -6.67
C SER A 71 -11.88 -0.33 -8.01
N GLU A 72 -13.02 -0.57 -8.66
CA GLU A 72 -13.04 -1.15 -10.00
C GLU A 72 -12.41 -0.21 -11.01
N ALA A 73 -12.71 1.10 -10.93
CA ALA A 73 -12.16 2.11 -11.82
C ALA A 73 -10.61 2.19 -11.75
N MET A 74 -10.03 2.16 -10.54
CA MET A 74 -8.58 2.09 -10.36
C MET A 74 -7.99 0.81 -10.97
N THR A 75 -8.65 -0.32 -10.74
CA THR A 75 -8.22 -1.61 -11.28
C THR A 75 -8.28 -1.65 -12.80
N ASP A 76 -9.27 -1.03 -13.42
CA ASP A 76 -9.39 -0.96 -14.88
C ASP A 76 -8.28 -0.11 -15.50
N GLU A 77 -7.93 1.03 -14.90
CA GLU A 77 -6.75 1.79 -15.31
C GLU A 77 -5.46 0.95 -15.21
N SER A 78 -5.32 0.19 -14.15
CA SER A 78 -4.18 -0.73 -13.97
C SER A 78 -4.16 -1.84 -15.03
N ARG A 79 -5.32 -2.40 -15.39
CA ARG A 79 -5.45 -3.42 -16.47
C ARG A 79 -5.04 -2.86 -17.83
N VAL A 80 -5.43 -1.64 -18.14
CA VAL A 80 -5.03 -0.99 -19.41
C VAL A 80 -3.52 -0.88 -19.52
N LYS A 81 -2.84 -0.52 -18.42
CA LYS A 81 -1.38 -0.33 -18.40
C LYS A 81 -0.59 -1.63 -18.36
N LEU A 82 -1.05 -2.60 -17.57
CA LEU A 82 -0.29 -3.77 -17.17
C LEU A 82 -0.89 -5.08 -17.66
N GLY A 83 -2.01 -5.05 -18.37
CA GLY A 83 -2.62 -6.22 -18.98
C GLY A 83 -1.64 -6.94 -19.93
N GLY A 84 -1.71 -8.28 -19.95
CA GLY A 84 -0.78 -9.12 -20.73
C GLY A 84 0.59 -9.37 -20.08
N ARG A 85 0.86 -8.79 -18.90
CA ARG A 85 2.02 -9.10 -18.07
C ARG A 85 1.69 -10.22 -17.07
N ASN A 86 2.65 -10.57 -16.22
CA ASN A 86 2.51 -11.54 -15.10
C ASN A 86 1.68 -10.97 -13.92
N VAL A 87 0.60 -10.22 -14.21
CA VAL A 87 -0.25 -9.55 -13.23
C VAL A 87 -1.66 -10.14 -13.26
N GLU A 88 -2.16 -10.54 -12.09
CA GLU A 88 -3.57 -10.90 -11.85
C GLU A 88 -4.25 -9.75 -11.10
N PHE A 89 -5.38 -9.28 -11.59
CA PHE A 89 -6.14 -8.18 -10.96
C PHE A 89 -7.31 -8.74 -10.16
N LYS A 90 -7.47 -8.25 -8.92
CA LYS A 90 -8.56 -8.62 -8.02
C LYS A 90 -9.23 -7.38 -7.43
N ILE A 91 -10.55 -7.42 -7.40
CA ILE A 91 -11.34 -6.46 -6.62
C ILE A 91 -11.55 -7.03 -5.23
N GLY A 92 -11.25 -6.24 -4.20
CA GLY A 92 -11.45 -6.68 -2.81
C GLY A 92 -10.96 -5.69 -1.77
N ASN A 93 -11.39 -5.94 -0.53
CA ASN A 93 -11.03 -5.11 0.62
C ASN A 93 -9.77 -5.67 1.30
N VAL A 94 -8.80 -4.83 1.58
CA VAL A 94 -7.56 -5.18 2.29
C VAL A 94 -7.82 -5.69 3.73
N GLU A 95 -8.94 -5.31 4.35
CA GLU A 95 -9.37 -5.82 5.66
C GLU A 95 -9.99 -7.22 5.59
N LYS A 96 -10.22 -7.74 4.38
CA LYS A 96 -10.70 -9.12 4.10
C LYS A 96 -10.21 -9.52 2.70
N ILE A 97 -8.94 -9.85 2.59
CA ILE A 97 -8.27 -10.17 1.33
C ILE A 97 -8.86 -11.47 0.74
N PRO A 98 -9.36 -11.46 -0.51
CA PRO A 98 -9.98 -12.62 -1.14
C PRO A 98 -8.94 -13.61 -1.68
N LEU A 99 -8.01 -14.01 -0.82
CA LEU A 99 -6.98 -15.00 -1.10
C LEU A 99 -6.93 -16.06 0.02
N PRO A 100 -6.53 -17.29 -0.30
CA PRO A 100 -6.27 -18.33 0.70
C PRO A 100 -5.17 -17.93 1.68
N ASP A 101 -5.15 -18.57 2.85
CA ASP A 101 -4.04 -18.50 3.78
C ASP A 101 -2.76 -18.99 3.13
N ALA A 102 -1.63 -18.41 3.50
CA ALA A 102 -0.30 -18.83 3.07
C ALA A 102 -0.18 -19.01 1.53
N SER A 103 -0.67 -18.04 0.75
CA SER A 103 -0.74 -18.10 -0.72
C SER A 103 0.21 -17.16 -1.46
N VAL A 104 0.89 -16.24 -0.74
CA VAL A 104 1.81 -15.27 -1.34
C VAL A 104 3.12 -15.19 -0.58
N ASP A 105 4.23 -14.92 -1.29
CA ASP A 105 5.59 -14.87 -0.73
C ASP A 105 5.93 -13.49 -0.15
N ALA A 106 5.36 -12.44 -0.73
CA ALA A 106 5.52 -11.08 -0.27
C ALA A 106 4.21 -10.28 -0.40
N VAL A 107 3.99 -9.36 0.55
CA VAL A 107 2.95 -8.33 0.50
C VAL A 107 3.62 -6.97 0.45
N ILE A 108 3.20 -6.14 -0.49
CA ILE A 108 3.61 -4.75 -0.61
C ILE A 108 2.39 -3.85 -0.58
N GLY A 109 2.55 -2.60 -0.17
CA GLY A 109 1.50 -1.61 -0.21
C GLY A 109 2.06 -0.20 -0.04
N ASN A 110 1.41 0.77 -0.64
CA ASN A 110 1.80 2.16 -0.55
C ASN A 110 0.55 3.03 -0.39
N MET A 111 0.54 3.91 0.61
CA MET A 111 -0.54 4.87 0.83
C MET A 111 -1.92 4.19 0.99
N ILE A 112 -1.97 3.10 1.75
CA ILE A 112 -3.20 2.29 1.92
C ILE A 112 -3.72 2.28 3.36
N LEU A 113 -2.84 2.25 4.36
CA LEU A 113 -3.26 2.08 5.75
C LEU A 113 -4.12 3.24 6.26
N HIS A 114 -3.80 4.47 5.84
CA HIS A 114 -4.55 5.66 6.27
C HIS A 114 -5.98 5.72 5.67
N HIS A 115 -6.30 4.90 4.67
CA HIS A 115 -7.65 4.73 4.15
C HIS A 115 -8.42 3.56 4.79
N CYS A 116 -7.76 2.67 5.55
CA CYS A 116 -8.40 1.54 6.21
C CYS A 116 -9.33 2.02 7.35
N LEU A 117 -10.49 1.39 7.51
CA LEU A 117 -11.32 1.60 8.70
C LEU A 117 -10.62 1.02 9.93
N ASN A 118 -10.00 -0.15 9.78
CA ASN A 118 -9.24 -0.82 10.84
C ASN A 118 -7.88 -1.31 10.32
N PRO A 119 -6.81 -0.51 10.48
CA PRO A 119 -5.45 -0.89 10.05
C PRO A 119 -4.92 -2.16 10.69
N ASP A 120 -5.28 -2.45 11.95
CA ASP A 120 -4.87 -3.68 12.65
C ASP A 120 -5.46 -4.92 11.97
N VAL A 121 -6.72 -4.87 11.57
CA VAL A 121 -7.38 -5.96 10.84
C VAL A 121 -6.73 -6.13 9.46
N ALA A 122 -6.46 -5.04 8.75
CA ALA A 122 -5.82 -5.08 7.45
C ALA A 122 -4.44 -5.76 7.51
N VAL A 123 -3.58 -5.35 8.44
CA VAL A 123 -2.24 -5.93 8.61
C VAL A 123 -2.30 -7.39 9.06
N LYS A 124 -3.26 -7.75 9.93
CA LYS A 124 -3.50 -9.14 10.32
C LYS A 124 -3.90 -10.01 9.14
N ASP A 125 -4.73 -9.49 8.23
CA ASP A 125 -5.15 -10.25 7.04
C ASP A 125 -4.03 -10.33 6.01
N MET A 126 -3.18 -9.30 5.88
CA MET A 126 -1.92 -9.38 5.13
C MET A 126 -1.00 -10.49 5.67
N ALA A 127 -0.89 -10.61 7.01
CA ALA A 127 -0.13 -11.69 7.62
C ALA A 127 -0.74 -13.07 7.35
N ARG A 128 -2.07 -13.19 7.33
CA ARG A 128 -2.77 -14.46 7.04
C ARG A 128 -2.41 -15.00 5.67
N VAL A 129 -2.46 -14.16 4.63
CA VAL A 129 -2.21 -14.59 3.24
C VAL A 129 -0.73 -14.86 2.94
N LEU A 130 0.19 -14.36 3.75
CA LEU A 130 1.62 -14.63 3.61
C LEU A 130 1.95 -16.08 3.98
N VAL A 131 2.82 -16.72 3.21
CA VAL A 131 3.44 -17.99 3.58
C VAL A 131 4.27 -17.83 4.88
N PRO A 132 4.55 -18.92 5.64
CA PRO A 132 5.53 -18.87 6.71
C PRO A 132 6.85 -18.24 6.23
N ARG A 133 7.40 -17.29 7.00
CA ARG A 133 8.59 -16.50 6.66
C ARG A 133 8.41 -15.57 5.44
N GLY A 134 7.19 -15.36 4.95
CA GLY A 134 6.84 -14.36 3.95
C GLY A 134 7.17 -12.94 4.42
N ARG A 135 7.25 -12.00 3.52
CA ARG A 135 7.76 -10.65 3.75
C ARG A 135 6.68 -9.61 3.53
N LEU A 136 6.68 -8.57 4.36
CA LEU A 136 5.82 -7.39 4.22
C LEU A 136 6.68 -6.15 4.06
N ALA A 137 6.27 -5.24 3.18
CA ALA A 137 6.75 -3.86 3.18
C ALA A 137 5.61 -2.89 2.83
N LEU A 138 5.46 -1.86 3.65
CA LEU A 138 4.44 -0.83 3.50
C LEU A 138 5.07 0.56 3.63
N SER A 139 4.64 1.50 2.79
CA SER A 139 4.91 2.92 2.99
C SER A 139 3.59 3.69 3.16
N ASP A 140 3.61 4.68 4.07
CA ASP A 140 2.43 5.50 4.34
C ASP A 140 2.83 6.79 5.06
N LEU A 141 1.85 7.63 5.40
CA LEU A 141 2.03 8.92 6.05
C LEU A 141 2.40 8.77 7.52
N GLN A 142 3.40 9.53 7.97
CA GLN A 142 3.59 9.78 9.40
C GLN A 142 2.49 10.71 9.92
N GLN A 143 2.21 10.63 11.22
CA GLN A 143 1.14 11.39 11.86
C GLN A 143 1.30 12.91 11.62
N HIS A 144 0.19 13.55 11.28
CA HIS A 144 0.10 14.99 11.02
C HIS A 144 -1.28 15.52 11.43
N ASN A 145 -1.48 16.84 11.31
CA ASN A 145 -2.72 17.53 11.74
C ASN A 145 -3.43 18.25 10.58
N PHE A 146 -3.26 17.78 9.35
CA PHE A 146 -3.86 18.43 8.18
C PHE A 146 -5.27 17.90 7.94
N GLU A 147 -6.25 18.40 8.70
CA GLU A 147 -7.66 17.95 8.68
C GLU A 147 -8.33 18.09 7.31
N PHE A 148 -7.86 18.97 6.43
CA PHE A 148 -8.43 19.15 5.10
C PHE A 148 -8.31 17.89 4.24
N LEU A 149 -7.31 17.03 4.47
CA LEU A 149 -7.10 15.79 3.72
C LEU A 149 -8.23 14.78 3.90
N ARG A 150 -8.92 14.81 5.05
CA ARG A 150 -10.13 13.99 5.24
C ARG A 150 -11.22 14.31 4.22
N LYS A 151 -11.32 15.57 3.80
CA LYS A 151 -12.33 16.01 2.83
C LYS A 151 -11.81 15.91 1.39
N GLU A 152 -10.56 16.26 1.17
CA GLU A 152 -9.98 16.38 -0.19
C GLU A 152 -9.47 15.05 -0.73
N HIS A 153 -9.02 14.13 0.16
CA HIS A 153 -8.44 12.84 -0.23
C HIS A 153 -9.11 11.64 0.44
N ALA A 154 -10.21 11.87 1.18
CA ALA A 154 -10.94 10.83 1.91
C ALA A 154 -10.09 10.05 2.92
N ASP A 155 -9.12 10.72 3.56
CA ASP A 155 -8.27 10.11 4.58
C ASP A 155 -9.10 9.73 5.82
N THR A 156 -9.06 8.47 6.22
CA THR A 156 -9.66 8.00 7.47
C THR A 156 -8.74 8.35 8.66
N TRP A 157 -7.44 8.19 8.47
CA TRP A 157 -6.40 8.48 9.47
C TRP A 157 -5.47 9.56 8.95
N LEU A 158 -5.07 10.49 9.83
CA LEU A 158 -4.08 11.52 9.50
C LEU A 158 -2.66 10.99 9.75
N GLY A 159 -2.31 9.88 9.08
CA GLY A 159 -1.05 9.20 9.26
C GLY A 159 -0.91 8.47 10.59
N PHE A 160 0.27 7.94 10.86
CA PHE A 160 0.55 7.09 12.01
C PHE A 160 1.87 7.44 12.68
N GLU A 161 1.91 7.37 14.01
CA GLU A 161 3.17 7.34 14.74
C GLU A 161 3.96 6.06 14.41
N ILE A 162 5.28 6.18 14.25
CA ILE A 162 6.18 5.05 13.97
C ILE A 162 6.03 3.94 15.01
N SER A 163 5.87 4.32 16.30
CA SER A 163 5.62 3.39 17.41
C SER A 163 4.32 2.59 17.24
N ARG A 164 3.25 3.24 16.76
CA ARG A 164 1.97 2.60 16.51
C ARG A 164 2.06 1.60 15.36
N VAL A 165 2.73 1.97 14.26
CA VAL A 165 2.95 1.06 13.12
C VAL A 165 3.72 -0.19 13.55
N ARG A 166 4.79 -0.01 14.36
CA ARG A 166 5.54 -1.13 14.93
C ARG A 166 4.63 -2.05 15.74
N THR A 167 3.81 -1.48 16.63
CA THR A 167 2.87 -2.25 17.45
C THR A 167 1.89 -3.06 16.60
N ILE A 168 1.33 -2.47 15.54
CA ILE A 168 0.41 -3.15 14.60
C ILE A 168 1.09 -4.38 13.97
N LEU A 169 2.34 -4.21 13.49
CA LEU A 169 3.06 -5.32 12.86
C LEU A 169 3.42 -6.43 13.87
N ASP A 170 3.90 -6.06 15.05
CA ASP A 170 4.25 -7.02 16.12
C ASP A 170 3.01 -7.84 16.53
N GLN A 171 1.86 -7.19 16.71
CA GLN A 171 0.60 -7.85 17.06
C GLN A 171 0.04 -8.73 15.94
N ALA A 172 0.35 -8.42 14.68
CA ALA A 172 -0.02 -9.26 13.54
C ALA A 172 0.91 -10.48 13.35
N GLY A 173 1.94 -10.66 14.19
CA GLY A 173 2.85 -11.79 14.15
C GLY A 173 4.04 -11.64 13.23
N PHE A 174 4.46 -10.40 12.95
CA PHE A 174 5.71 -10.15 12.23
C PHE A 174 6.89 -10.09 13.19
N ALA A 175 8.04 -10.62 12.74
CA ALA A 175 9.33 -10.50 13.39
C ALA A 175 10.27 -9.63 12.52
N ASN A 176 11.40 -9.22 13.13
CA ASN A 176 12.39 -8.34 12.49
C ASN A 176 11.75 -7.05 11.97
N VAL A 177 10.77 -6.54 12.69
CA VAL A 177 10.03 -5.34 12.33
C VAL A 177 10.95 -4.13 12.32
N LYS A 178 11.01 -3.46 11.17
CA LYS A 178 11.65 -2.16 10.99
C LYS A 178 10.58 -1.16 10.60
N VAL A 179 10.56 -0.01 11.24
CA VAL A 179 9.74 1.14 10.85
C VAL A 179 10.62 2.36 10.97
N GLU A 180 10.85 3.03 9.86
CA GLU A 180 11.76 4.18 9.76
C GLU A 180 11.17 5.26 8.87
N GLY A 181 11.59 6.51 9.05
CA GLY A 181 11.20 7.59 8.16
C GLY A 181 11.80 7.39 6.77
N LEU A 182 11.03 7.66 5.73
CA LEU A 182 11.55 7.82 4.37
C LEU A 182 12.15 9.22 4.20
N GLU A 183 13.20 9.33 3.39
CA GLU A 183 13.73 10.65 2.97
C GLU A 183 12.70 11.41 2.11
N SER A 184 11.85 10.68 1.38
CA SER A 184 10.75 11.23 0.61
C SER A 184 9.59 11.66 1.51
N CYS A 185 8.89 12.71 1.11
CA CYS A 185 7.65 13.17 1.75
C CYS A 185 6.50 13.21 0.74
N CYS A 186 5.30 13.01 1.24
CA CYS A 186 4.09 13.31 0.47
C CYS A 186 3.89 14.83 0.44
N SER A 187 3.83 15.41 -0.77
CA SER A 187 3.66 16.85 -0.96
C SER A 187 2.28 17.13 -1.53
N THR A 188 1.56 18.10 -0.97
CA THR A 188 0.30 18.58 -1.55
C THR A 188 0.27 20.09 -1.56
N THR A 189 -0.43 20.68 -2.53
CA THR A 189 -0.57 22.13 -2.66
C THR A 189 -1.90 22.57 -2.06
N VAL A 190 -1.85 23.55 -1.18
CA VAL A 190 -3.01 24.20 -0.58
C VAL A 190 -2.98 25.69 -0.91
N GLU A 191 -4.08 26.42 -0.66
CA GLU A 191 -4.15 27.87 -0.93
C GLU A 191 -3.00 28.70 -0.31
N ARG A 192 -2.42 28.22 0.80
CA ARG A 192 -1.33 28.89 1.55
C ARG A 192 0.07 28.41 1.17
N GLY A 193 0.22 27.54 0.15
CA GLY A 193 1.50 27.02 -0.30
C GLY A 193 1.57 25.49 -0.31
N GLN A 194 2.79 24.96 -0.41
CA GLN A 194 3.02 23.52 -0.43
C GLN A 194 3.15 22.98 1.01
N VAL A 195 2.40 21.93 1.30
CA VAL A 195 2.50 21.15 2.54
C VAL A 195 3.30 19.88 2.26
N LYS A 196 4.22 19.54 3.17
CA LYS A 196 5.02 18.31 3.12
C LYS A 196 4.71 17.45 4.33
N ILE A 197 4.31 16.22 4.09
CA ILE A 197 3.98 15.24 5.12
C ILE A 197 5.05 14.15 5.08
N PRO A 198 5.81 13.94 6.17
CA PRO A 198 6.78 12.86 6.23
C PRO A 198 6.11 11.51 6.00
N MET A 199 6.82 10.61 5.31
CA MET A 199 6.40 9.23 5.10
C MET A 199 7.24 8.28 5.94
N PHE A 200 6.70 7.09 6.19
CA PHE A 200 7.46 5.98 6.78
C PHE A 200 7.56 4.81 5.81
N LEU A 201 8.56 3.98 6.03
CA LEU A 201 8.70 2.66 5.46
C LEU A 201 8.70 1.63 6.59
N ALA A 202 7.75 0.72 6.53
CA ALA A 202 7.62 -0.39 7.47
C ALA A 202 7.90 -1.71 6.77
N SER A 203 8.65 -2.59 7.40
CA SER A 203 8.88 -3.95 6.90
C SER A 203 8.93 -4.97 8.03
N GLY A 204 8.62 -6.21 7.70
CA GLY A 204 8.65 -7.32 8.64
C GLY A 204 8.62 -8.67 7.94
N ARG A 205 8.87 -9.72 8.71
CA ARG A 205 8.83 -11.10 8.25
C ARG A 205 7.82 -11.89 9.08
N LYS A 206 6.87 -12.57 8.44
CA LYS A 206 5.93 -13.43 9.15
C LYS A 206 6.67 -14.51 9.93
N LEU A 207 6.30 -14.71 11.18
CA LEU A 207 6.82 -15.80 12.01
C LEU A 207 6.47 -17.16 11.38
N GLN A 208 7.31 -18.14 11.64
CA GLN A 208 7.04 -19.53 11.30
C GLN A 208 6.21 -20.12 12.47
N LEU A 209 4.89 -20.13 12.32
CA LEU A 209 4.01 -20.88 13.21
C LEU A 209 3.80 -22.28 12.64
#